data_0c5f17c2321ae2e9ce196b3cf7dcc2a0
#
_entry.id   0c5f17c2321ae2e9ce196b3cf7dcc2a0
#
_cell.length_a   1.000
_cell.length_b   1.000
_cell.length_c   1.000
_cell.angle_alpha   90.00
_cell.angle_beta   90.00
_cell.angle_gamma   90.00
#
_symmetry.space_group_name_H-M   'P 1'
#
loop_
_entity.id
_entity.type
_entity.pdbx_description
1 polymer ?
#
loop_
_entity_poly.entity_id
_entity_poly.type
_entity_poly.pdbx_seq_one_letter_code
_entity_poly.pdbx_strand_id
1 'polypeptide(L)' 'MKSYDYIVISGNNEEIYNTKKEVNKRIKELTSQGKTGYFAKWDLINDEILEGSQVDF' A
#
# COMPACT_ATOMS: atom_id res chain seq x y z
N MET A 1 9.26 18.10 -1.76
CA MET A 1 9.43 16.96 -2.67
C MET A 1 9.01 15.68 -1.97
N LYS A 2 8.27 14.85 -2.65
CA LYS A 2 7.78 13.60 -2.09
C LYS A 2 8.86 12.53 -2.14
N SER A 3 9.11 11.84 -1.02
CA SER A 3 10.13 10.79 -0.95
C SER A 3 9.54 9.38 -1.03
N TYR A 4 8.23 9.22 -0.87
CA TYR A 4 7.58 7.91 -0.95
C TYR A 4 6.15 8.01 -1.45
N ASP A 5 5.66 6.91 -2.00
CA ASP A 5 4.25 6.66 -2.26
C ASP A 5 3.80 5.50 -1.39
N TYR A 6 2.57 5.05 -1.56
CA TYR A 6 2.05 3.88 -0.88
C TYR A 6 1.83 2.76 -1.89
N ILE A 7 2.10 1.54 -1.49
CA ILE A 7 1.80 0.35 -2.30
C ILE A 7 0.83 -0.53 -1.51
N VAL A 8 -0.20 -1.01 -2.20
CA VAL A 8 -1.16 -1.96 -1.64
C VAL A 8 -1.01 -3.26 -2.43
N ILE A 9 -0.74 -4.34 -1.71
CA ILE A 9 -0.57 -5.65 -2.32
C ILE A 9 -1.62 -6.60 -1.77
N SER A 10 -2.41 -7.19 -2.67
CA SER A 10 -3.43 -8.18 -2.33
C SER A 10 -3.41 -9.27 -3.39
N GLY A 11 -3.03 -10.49 -3.00
CA GLY A 11 -2.84 -11.58 -3.95
C GLY A 11 -1.72 -11.23 -4.93
N ASN A 12 -2.02 -11.28 -6.23
CA ASN A 12 -1.06 -10.95 -7.29
C ASN A 12 -1.19 -9.50 -7.76
N ASN A 13 -2.02 -8.71 -7.11
CA ASN A 13 -2.27 -7.32 -7.51
C ASN A 13 -1.40 -6.37 -6.71
N GLU A 14 -0.77 -5.42 -7.41
CA GLU A 14 0.01 -4.33 -6.82
C GLU A 14 -0.59 -3.03 -7.29
N GLU A 15 -0.91 -2.14 -6.34
CA GLU A 15 -1.52 -0.85 -6.63
C GLU A 15 -0.74 0.24 -5.92
N ILE A 16 -0.47 1.33 -6.64
CA ILE A 16 0.28 2.48 -6.09
C ILE A 16 -0.67 3.64 -5.86
N TYR A 17 -0.58 4.24 -4.68
CA TYR A 17 -1.39 5.39 -4.30
C TYR A 17 -0.51 6.52 -3.75
N ASN A 18 -0.98 7.74 -3.91
CA ASN A 18 -0.23 8.92 -3.47
C ASN A 18 -0.49 9.30 -2.03
N THR A 19 -1.65 8.94 -1.48
CA THR A 19 -2.05 9.36 -0.13
C THR A 19 -2.53 8.20 0.70
N LYS A 20 -2.41 8.34 2.02
CA LYS A 20 -2.92 7.36 2.98
C LYS A 20 -4.44 7.25 2.91
N LYS A 21 -5.12 8.35 2.60
CA LYS A 21 -6.58 8.38 2.45
C LYS A 21 -7.03 7.43 1.34
N GLU A 22 -6.35 7.45 0.20
CA GLU A 22 -6.65 6.55 -0.92
C GLU A 22 -6.39 5.08 -0.52
N VAL A 23 -5.30 4.83 0.19
CA VAL A 23 -4.95 3.50 0.69
C VAL A 23 -6.06 2.98 1.62
N ASN A 24 -6.49 3.78 2.57
CA ASN A 24 -7.55 3.39 3.52
C ASN A 24 -8.85 3.06 2.81
N LYS A 25 -9.21 3.85 1.82
CA LYS A 25 -10.41 3.61 1.01
C LYS A 25 -10.32 2.27 0.28
N ARG A 26 -9.17 2.00 -0.33
CA ARG A 26 -8.97 0.74 -1.08
C ARG A 26 -8.97 -0.47 -0.16
N ILE A 27 -8.35 -0.36 1.01
CA ILE A 27 -8.34 -1.44 2.00
C ILE A 27 -9.75 -1.79 2.46
N LYS A 28 -10.60 -0.78 2.69
CA LYS A 28 -12.01 -1.02 3.03
C LYS A 28 -12.72 -1.79 1.94
N GLU A 29 -12.48 -1.45 0.67
CA GLU A 29 -13.09 -2.16 -0.45
C GLU A 29 -12.62 -3.61 -0.49
N LEU A 30 -11.32 -3.84 -0.34
CA LEU A 30 -10.75 -5.19 -0.37
C LEU A 30 -11.24 -6.05 0.78
N THR A 31 -11.26 -5.51 2.00
CA THR A 31 -11.72 -6.25 3.17
C THR A 31 -13.21 -6.56 3.10
N SER A 32 -14.02 -5.68 2.52
CA SER A 32 -15.44 -5.94 2.31
C SER A 32 -15.68 -7.09 1.33
N GLN A 33 -14.72 -7.37 0.47
CA GLN A 33 -14.75 -8.50 -0.47
C GLN A 33 -14.12 -9.77 0.10
N GLY A 34 -13.72 -9.75 1.38
CA GLY A 34 -13.06 -10.88 2.01
C GLY A 34 -11.61 -11.08 1.60
N LYS A 35 -10.99 -10.07 1.02
CA LYS A 35 -9.60 -10.14 0.59
C LYS A 35 -8.65 -9.70 1.69
N THR A 36 -7.43 -10.23 1.65
CA THR A 36 -6.35 -9.89 2.59
C THR A 36 -5.12 -9.44 1.82
N GLY A 37 -4.18 -8.86 2.53
CA GLY A 37 -2.93 -8.41 1.94
C GLY A 37 -2.18 -7.48 2.88
N TYR A 38 -1.46 -6.55 2.32
CA TYR A 38 -0.76 -5.54 3.12
C TYR A 38 -0.57 -4.26 2.32
N PHE A 39 -0.27 -3.17 3.04
CA PHE A 39 0.21 -1.96 2.40
C PHE A 39 1.53 -1.53 3.06
N ALA A 40 2.29 -0.74 2.34
CA ALA A 40 3.59 -0.27 2.80
C ALA A 40 3.90 1.06 2.13
N LYS A 41 4.98 1.70 2.57
CA LYS A 41 5.51 2.88 1.90
C LYS A 41 6.52 2.43 0.85
N TRP A 42 6.39 2.97 -0.35
CA TRP A 42 7.31 2.71 -1.45
C TRP A 42 8.30 3.86 -1.54
N ASP A 43 9.58 3.55 -1.29
CA ASP A 43 10.65 4.53 -1.34
C ASP A 43 10.96 4.89 -2.80
N LEU A 44 10.69 6.13 -3.18
CA LEU A 44 10.90 6.61 -4.53
C LEU A 44 12.37 6.86 -4.86
N ILE A 45 13.20 6.98 -3.84
CA ILE A 45 14.63 7.23 -4.03
C ILE A 45 15.37 5.94 -4.31
N ASN A 46 15.11 4.90 -3.51
CA ASN A 46 15.78 3.61 -3.63
C ASN A 46 14.97 2.57 -4.39
N ASP A 47 13.75 2.93 -4.79
CA ASP A 47 12.85 2.07 -5.58
C ASP A 47 12.57 0.73 -4.89
N GLU A 48 12.22 0.80 -3.60
CA GLU A 48 11.94 -0.39 -2.79
C GLU A 48 10.99 -0.07 -1.66
N ILE A 49 10.44 -1.10 -1.03
CA ILE A 49 9.58 -0.95 0.14
C ILE A 49 10.43 -0.47 1.32
N LEU A 50 9.96 0.59 2.00
CA LEU A 50 10.62 1.10 3.20
C LEU A 50 10.51 0.07 4.32
N GLU A 51 11.64 -0.28 4.91
CA GLU A 51 11.71 -1.23 6.01
C GLU A 51 10.85 -0.76 7.19
N GLY A 52 10.06 -1.68 7.73
CA GLY A 52 9.21 -1.40 8.89
C GLY A 52 7.91 -0.68 8.58
N SER A 53 7.62 -0.39 7.30
CA SER A 53 6.40 0.32 6.92
C SER A 53 5.21 -0.60 6.61
N GLN A 54 5.42 -1.90 6.54
CA GLN A 54 4.38 -2.85 6.16
C GLN A 54 3.31 -2.99 7.24
N VAL A 55 2.06 -2.93 6.81
CA VAL A 55 0.89 -3.13 7.67
C VAL A 55 -0.05 -4.10 6.98
N ASP A 56 -0.31 -5.22 7.63
CA ASP A 56 -1.20 -6.27 7.10
C ASP A 56 -2.66 -5.92 7.32
N PHE A 57 -3.50 -6.43 6.44
CA PHE A 57 -4.95 -6.30 6.61
C PHE A 57 -5.68 -7.58 6.20
#